data_7c31b740a325971bee8f90d7a9830311
#
_entry.id   7c31b740a325971bee8f90d7a9830311
#
_cell.length_a   1.000
_cell.length_b   1.000
_cell.length_c   1.000
_cell.angle_alpha   90.00
_cell.angle_beta   90.00
_cell.angle_gamma   90.00
#
_symmetry.space_group_name_H-M   'P 1'
#
loop_
_entity.id
_entity.type
_entity.pdbx_description
1 polymer ?
#
loop_
_entity_poly.entity_id
_entity_poly.type
_entity_poly.pdbx_seq_one_letter_code
_entity_poly.pdbx_strand_id
1 'polypeptide(L)'
;MVLVVDDDRSVHEVTRLALEDFEFEGRGLRVLNAYSGAEAREIMRDHEDVAVVLLDVVMESATAGLELVDYVRNQLGNLAVRIVLRTGQPGQVPERRVIVTYDISDFKTKVELTAAKLFTALVASLRTFRHIHTLAIHQRVAEATARALQRFFPHQYLELLGRRDITEVRLGDQTQREMTVLFTDIRGFTARSESLSPAECFAFINDLFAEICPIIRLHGGIIDKFLGDGFLALFPGPADAAVDAALAVQRRVHTRNLARQDDLRLGMGIHTGMLMLGTVGDVERVEATVVSSTVNLASRVESLTKKFGAKVLLSEQTVLRLFDAGGRNLRSIGQTRVPGSETDIRIYELVDADLETIRDSKQATAADFARGVELCQAGAFAEACVLLQRVVDRCPDDTAACLYLRLAAEGVLAGLRARG
;
A
#
# COMPACT_ATOMS: atom_id res chain seq x y z
N MET A 1 -16.24 35.75 -6.61
CA MET A 1 -16.12 37.18 -6.32
C MET A 1 -15.31 37.89 -7.40
N VAL A 2 -15.46 39.22 -7.53
CA VAL A 2 -14.62 40.08 -8.41
C VAL A 2 -13.92 41.10 -7.53
N LEU A 3 -12.60 41.20 -7.65
CA LEU A 3 -11.78 42.18 -6.96
C LEU A 3 -11.46 43.34 -7.90
N VAL A 4 -11.75 44.55 -7.47
CA VAL A 4 -11.38 45.79 -8.16
C VAL A 4 -10.19 46.39 -7.41
N VAL A 5 -9.10 46.65 -8.13
CA VAL A 5 -7.84 47.19 -7.56
C VAL A 5 -7.48 48.47 -8.34
N ASP A 6 -7.61 49.60 -7.71
CA ASP A 6 -7.38 50.92 -8.30
C ASP A 6 -7.23 51.94 -7.17
N ASP A 7 -6.31 52.90 -7.23
CA ASP A 7 -6.12 53.91 -6.20
C ASP A 7 -7.14 55.08 -6.34
N ASP A 8 -7.81 55.17 -7.49
CA ASP A 8 -8.85 56.18 -7.74
C ASP A 8 -10.24 55.64 -7.30
N ARG A 9 -10.82 56.23 -6.26
CA ARG A 9 -12.14 55.91 -5.74
C ARG A 9 -13.27 56.07 -6.77
N SER A 10 -13.14 56.99 -7.71
CA SER A 10 -14.14 57.21 -8.75
C SER A 10 -14.27 56.02 -9.69
N VAL A 11 -13.16 55.31 -9.94
CA VAL A 11 -13.16 54.09 -10.75
C VAL A 11 -13.94 52.93 -10.07
N HIS A 12 -13.84 52.83 -8.76
CA HIS A 12 -14.62 51.84 -7.99
C HIS A 12 -16.12 52.12 -8.07
N GLU A 13 -16.52 53.39 -7.95
CA GLU A 13 -17.93 53.80 -8.05
C GLU A 13 -18.51 53.55 -9.44
N VAL A 14 -17.77 53.93 -10.49
CA VAL A 14 -18.16 53.68 -11.88
C VAL A 14 -18.22 52.17 -12.17
N THR A 15 -17.27 51.42 -11.70
CA THR A 15 -17.26 49.97 -11.87
C THR A 15 -18.42 49.30 -11.14
N ARG A 16 -18.75 49.76 -9.92
CA ARG A 16 -19.86 49.26 -9.14
C ARG A 16 -21.22 49.51 -9.86
N LEU A 17 -21.40 50.73 -10.35
CA LEU A 17 -22.61 51.10 -11.11
C LEU A 17 -22.72 50.29 -12.41
N ALA A 18 -21.63 50.10 -13.11
CA ALA A 18 -21.61 49.28 -14.34
C ALA A 18 -21.91 47.81 -14.11
N LEU A 19 -21.79 47.30 -12.87
CA LEU A 19 -21.99 45.90 -12.48
C LEU A 19 -23.21 45.71 -11.58
N GLU A 20 -24.02 46.72 -11.32
CA GLU A 20 -25.18 46.67 -10.39
C GLU A 20 -26.18 45.57 -10.77
N ASP A 21 -26.53 45.49 -12.07
CA ASP A 21 -27.43 44.48 -12.62
C ASP A 21 -26.75 43.28 -13.25
N PHE A 22 -25.43 43.06 -12.94
CA PHE A 22 -24.71 42.00 -13.55
C PHE A 22 -25.10 40.65 -12.94
N GLU A 23 -25.59 39.76 -13.76
CA GLU A 23 -25.81 38.36 -13.43
C GLU A 23 -24.97 37.41 -14.32
N PHE A 24 -24.43 36.41 -13.72
CA PHE A 24 -23.75 35.31 -14.41
C PHE A 24 -24.35 33.99 -13.94
N GLU A 25 -25.04 33.28 -14.85
CA GLU A 25 -25.72 32.00 -14.57
C GLU A 25 -26.69 32.07 -13.38
N GLY A 26 -27.47 33.14 -13.31
CA GLY A 26 -28.49 33.34 -12.27
C GLY A 26 -27.91 33.77 -10.90
N ARG A 27 -26.64 34.17 -10.87
CA ARG A 27 -25.97 34.66 -9.65
C ARG A 27 -25.45 36.08 -9.85
N GLY A 28 -25.73 36.94 -8.89
CA GLY A 28 -25.15 38.28 -8.83
C GLY A 28 -23.65 38.23 -8.46
N LEU A 29 -22.96 39.35 -8.70
CA LEU A 29 -21.56 39.52 -8.33
C LEU A 29 -21.41 40.07 -6.92
N ARG A 30 -20.43 39.52 -6.18
CA ARG A 30 -19.84 40.17 -5.01
C ARG A 30 -18.57 40.89 -5.42
N VAL A 31 -18.59 42.21 -5.34
CA VAL A 31 -17.45 43.05 -5.68
C VAL A 31 -16.67 43.39 -4.39
N LEU A 32 -15.38 43.16 -4.41
CA LEU A 32 -14.41 43.57 -3.39
C LEU A 32 -13.60 44.71 -3.93
N ASN A 33 -13.16 45.63 -3.07
CA ASN A 33 -12.39 46.79 -3.44
C ASN A 33 -11.06 46.79 -2.69
N ALA A 34 -9.99 47.12 -3.39
CA ALA A 34 -8.67 47.38 -2.85
C ALA A 34 -8.14 48.68 -3.46
N TYR A 35 -7.61 49.58 -2.64
CA TYR A 35 -7.14 50.86 -3.05
C TYR A 35 -5.60 50.93 -3.15
N SER A 36 -4.95 49.79 -2.99
CA SER A 36 -3.50 49.63 -3.14
C SER A 36 -3.14 48.17 -3.44
N GLY A 37 -1.95 47.94 -3.97
CA GLY A 37 -1.41 46.60 -4.14
C GLY A 37 -1.27 45.83 -2.83
N ALA A 38 -0.99 46.52 -1.72
CA ALA A 38 -0.91 45.89 -0.39
C ALA A 38 -2.26 45.35 0.09
N GLU A 39 -3.33 46.13 0.02
CA GLU A 39 -4.69 45.71 0.35
C GLU A 39 -5.15 44.56 -0.56
N ALA A 40 -4.82 44.63 -1.86
CA ALA A 40 -5.15 43.57 -2.80
C ALA A 40 -4.48 42.25 -2.45
N ARG A 41 -3.22 42.26 -1.99
CA ARG A 41 -2.50 41.03 -1.53
C ARG A 41 -3.16 40.42 -0.31
N GLU A 42 -3.63 41.23 0.65
CA GLU A 42 -4.38 40.74 1.81
C GLU A 42 -5.71 40.06 1.39
N ILE A 43 -6.49 40.75 0.55
CA ILE A 43 -7.77 40.18 0.05
C ILE A 43 -7.53 38.89 -0.73
N MET A 44 -6.52 38.85 -1.60
CA MET A 44 -6.21 37.66 -2.39
C MET A 44 -5.75 36.46 -1.55
N ARG A 45 -5.12 36.70 -0.39
CA ARG A 45 -4.74 35.67 0.56
C ARG A 45 -5.93 35.12 1.34
N ASP A 46 -6.85 36.00 1.73
CA ASP A 46 -7.98 35.69 2.58
C ASP A 46 -9.19 35.13 1.80
N HIS A 47 -9.22 35.31 0.47
CA HIS A 47 -10.33 34.95 -0.41
C HIS A 47 -9.86 34.11 -1.61
N GLU A 48 -9.86 32.80 -1.46
CA GLU A 48 -9.50 31.87 -2.54
C GLU A 48 -10.52 31.84 -3.69
N ASP A 49 -11.74 32.32 -3.48
CA ASP A 49 -12.87 32.28 -4.43
C ASP A 49 -12.96 33.56 -5.30
N VAL A 50 -11.96 34.44 -5.27
CA VAL A 50 -11.85 35.53 -6.22
C VAL A 50 -11.63 34.96 -7.62
N ALA A 51 -12.63 35.19 -8.49
CA ALA A 51 -12.63 34.67 -9.86
C ALA A 51 -11.95 35.61 -10.86
N VAL A 52 -12.13 36.92 -10.66
CA VAL A 52 -11.59 37.96 -11.57
C VAL A 52 -11.00 39.10 -10.75
N VAL A 53 -9.86 39.59 -11.16
CA VAL A 53 -9.24 40.85 -10.67
C VAL A 53 -9.24 41.84 -11.79
N LEU A 54 -9.92 42.97 -11.59
CA LEU A 54 -9.84 44.17 -12.44
C LEU A 54 -8.76 45.07 -11.84
N LEU A 55 -7.60 45.14 -12.47
CA LEU A 55 -6.37 45.69 -11.87
C LEU A 55 -5.85 46.89 -12.64
N ASP A 56 -5.66 47.99 -11.96
CA ASP A 56 -4.88 49.08 -12.54
C ASP A 56 -3.38 48.74 -12.58
N VAL A 57 -2.72 49.14 -13.65
CA VAL A 57 -1.27 48.94 -13.83
C VAL A 57 -0.50 49.92 -12.96
N VAL A 58 -0.94 51.18 -12.91
CA VAL A 58 -0.27 52.29 -12.24
C VAL A 58 -1.09 52.74 -11.03
N MET A 59 -0.54 52.59 -9.86
CA MET A 59 -1.15 53.01 -8.58
C MET A 59 -0.11 53.72 -7.74
N GLU A 60 0.19 53.22 -6.53
CA GLU A 60 1.25 53.76 -5.66
C GLU A 60 2.65 53.73 -6.29
N SER A 61 2.87 52.92 -7.31
CA SER A 61 4.06 52.90 -8.17
C SER A 61 3.68 52.62 -9.62
N ALA A 62 4.58 52.91 -10.55
CA ALA A 62 4.38 52.65 -11.99
C ALA A 62 4.29 51.14 -12.30
N THR A 63 4.67 50.29 -11.37
CA THR A 63 4.73 48.82 -11.52
C THR A 63 3.86 48.03 -10.52
N ALA A 64 3.15 48.76 -9.62
CA ALA A 64 2.39 48.14 -8.53
C ALA A 64 1.40 47.06 -9.01
N GLY A 65 0.70 47.29 -10.12
CA GLY A 65 -0.20 46.32 -10.70
C GLY A 65 0.54 45.06 -11.19
N LEU A 66 1.69 45.21 -11.86
CA LEU A 66 2.48 44.06 -12.33
C LEU A 66 3.11 43.27 -11.18
N GLU A 67 3.52 43.95 -10.13
CA GLU A 67 4.02 43.30 -8.91
C GLU A 67 2.93 42.47 -8.20
N LEU A 68 1.68 42.93 -8.23
CA LEU A 68 0.53 42.18 -7.73
C LEU A 68 0.27 40.94 -8.59
N VAL A 69 0.40 41.03 -9.91
CA VAL A 69 0.27 39.88 -10.81
C VAL A 69 1.34 38.83 -10.50
N ASP A 70 2.60 39.26 -10.34
CA ASP A 70 3.71 38.37 -9.97
C ASP A 70 3.43 37.66 -8.62
N TYR A 71 2.97 38.42 -7.63
CA TYR A 71 2.57 37.88 -6.34
C TYR A 71 1.49 36.81 -6.47
N VAL A 72 0.41 37.06 -7.22
CA VAL A 72 -0.70 36.13 -7.41
C VAL A 72 -0.26 34.88 -8.16
N ARG A 73 0.57 35.03 -9.22
CA ARG A 73 1.01 33.91 -10.05
C ARG A 73 2.11 33.06 -9.40
N ASN A 74 3.14 33.72 -8.86
CA ASN A 74 4.37 33.05 -8.43
C ASN A 74 4.45 32.82 -6.92
N GLN A 75 3.88 33.69 -6.08
CA GLN A 75 3.93 33.55 -4.62
C GLN A 75 2.70 32.83 -4.08
N LEU A 76 1.49 33.20 -4.52
CA LEU A 76 0.25 32.47 -4.17
C LEU A 76 0.01 31.21 -5.02
N GLY A 77 0.66 31.10 -6.19
CA GLY A 77 0.45 29.96 -7.11
C GLY A 77 -0.96 29.90 -7.70
N ASN A 78 -1.74 31.01 -7.65
CA ASN A 78 -3.10 31.04 -8.15
C ASN A 78 -3.14 31.29 -9.66
N LEU A 79 -3.18 30.19 -10.42
CA LEU A 79 -3.29 30.21 -11.88
C LEU A 79 -4.75 30.30 -12.37
N ALA A 80 -5.72 30.07 -11.49
CA ALA A 80 -7.15 30.01 -11.85
C ALA A 80 -7.75 31.40 -11.98
N VAL A 81 -7.43 32.32 -11.06
CA VAL A 81 -7.95 33.69 -11.08
C VAL A 81 -7.64 34.40 -12.39
N ARG A 82 -8.63 35.06 -12.97
CA ARG A 82 -8.47 35.80 -14.22
C ARG A 82 -8.13 37.26 -13.93
N ILE A 83 -7.06 37.76 -14.52
CA ILE A 83 -6.59 39.13 -14.31
C ILE A 83 -6.85 39.94 -15.59
N VAL A 84 -7.62 41.03 -15.44
CA VAL A 84 -7.90 42.01 -16.49
C VAL A 84 -7.19 43.30 -16.11
N LEU A 85 -6.13 43.62 -16.84
CA LEU A 85 -5.43 44.87 -16.61
C LEU A 85 -6.18 46.08 -17.21
N ARG A 86 -6.20 47.18 -16.48
CA ARG A 86 -6.70 48.48 -16.91
C ARG A 86 -5.59 49.47 -16.85
N THR A 87 -5.46 50.35 -17.84
CA THR A 87 -4.46 51.43 -17.84
C THR A 87 -5.06 52.75 -18.31
N GLY A 88 -4.65 53.85 -17.66
CA GLY A 88 -4.98 55.21 -18.12
C GLY A 88 -4.05 55.75 -19.20
N GLN A 89 -2.89 55.13 -19.42
CA GLN A 89 -1.85 55.60 -20.34
C GLN A 89 -1.46 54.50 -21.33
N PRO A 90 -2.09 54.44 -22.50
CA PRO A 90 -1.73 53.46 -23.55
C PRO A 90 -0.31 53.76 -24.06
N GLY A 91 0.52 52.72 -24.18
CA GLY A 91 1.86 52.81 -24.79
C GLY A 91 3.05 52.81 -23.83
N GLN A 92 2.86 52.94 -22.51
CA GLN A 92 3.96 52.84 -21.54
C GLN A 92 4.47 51.42 -21.32
N VAL A 93 3.61 50.40 -21.55
CA VAL A 93 3.98 48.98 -21.39
C VAL A 93 3.63 48.24 -22.68
N PRO A 94 4.54 47.42 -23.26
CA PRO A 94 4.26 46.63 -24.45
C PRO A 94 3.19 45.57 -24.15
N GLU A 95 1.94 45.85 -24.50
CA GLU A 95 0.76 45.01 -24.19
C GLU A 95 0.97 43.50 -24.47
N ARG A 96 1.49 43.18 -25.65
CA ARG A 96 1.72 41.76 -26.06
C ARG A 96 2.71 41.04 -25.15
N ARG A 97 3.76 41.74 -24.69
CA ARG A 97 4.78 41.15 -23.81
C ARG A 97 4.23 40.92 -22.40
N VAL A 98 3.44 41.84 -21.91
CA VAL A 98 2.82 41.77 -20.58
C VAL A 98 1.81 40.60 -20.53
N ILE A 99 0.93 40.50 -21.53
CA ILE A 99 -0.08 39.43 -21.61
C ILE A 99 0.57 38.06 -21.57
N VAL A 100 1.62 37.81 -22.37
CA VAL A 100 2.30 36.51 -22.46
C VAL A 100 3.15 36.21 -21.23
N THR A 101 3.88 37.20 -20.71
CA THR A 101 4.83 37.00 -19.59
C THR A 101 4.12 36.76 -18.27
N TYR A 102 2.98 37.38 -18.05
CA TYR A 102 2.28 37.39 -16.76
C TYR A 102 0.96 36.62 -16.76
N ASP A 103 0.66 35.84 -17.80
CA ASP A 103 -0.61 35.10 -17.93
C ASP A 103 -1.85 35.95 -17.61
N ILE A 104 -1.93 37.10 -18.29
CA ILE A 104 -3.04 38.04 -18.12
C ILE A 104 -4.17 37.69 -19.07
N SER A 105 -5.39 37.75 -18.59
CA SER A 105 -6.58 37.34 -19.35
C SER A 105 -7.01 38.38 -20.41
N ASP A 106 -6.83 39.64 -20.10
CA ASP A 106 -7.14 40.77 -21.02
C ASP A 106 -6.42 42.06 -20.59
N PHE A 107 -6.23 42.95 -21.54
CA PHE A 107 -5.63 44.28 -21.32
C PHE A 107 -6.51 45.33 -21.98
N LYS A 108 -6.98 46.34 -21.22
CA LYS A 108 -7.90 47.37 -21.69
C LYS A 108 -7.45 48.75 -21.24
N THR A 109 -7.66 49.75 -22.09
CA THR A 109 -7.52 51.15 -21.63
C THR A 109 -8.75 51.55 -20.82
N LYS A 110 -8.56 52.43 -19.80
CA LYS A 110 -9.70 52.90 -18.95
C LYS A 110 -10.75 53.61 -19.80
N VAL A 111 -10.39 54.26 -20.91
CA VAL A 111 -11.30 54.97 -21.82
C VAL A 111 -12.08 53.99 -22.70
N GLU A 112 -11.51 52.86 -23.05
CA GLU A 112 -12.19 51.84 -23.88
C GLU A 112 -13.15 50.95 -23.07
N LEU A 113 -13.11 50.96 -21.75
CA LEU A 113 -13.87 50.06 -20.89
C LEU A 113 -15.30 50.62 -20.66
N THR A 114 -16.10 50.64 -21.74
CA THR A 114 -17.53 50.90 -21.61
C THR A 114 -18.23 49.76 -20.82
N ALA A 115 -19.40 50.01 -20.24
CA ALA A 115 -20.15 48.98 -19.50
C ALA A 115 -20.35 47.68 -20.30
N ALA A 116 -20.59 47.80 -21.62
CA ALA A 116 -20.77 46.62 -22.50
C ALA A 116 -19.44 45.81 -22.69
N LYS A 117 -18.30 46.50 -22.82
CA LYS A 117 -16.99 45.86 -22.94
C LYS A 117 -16.54 45.22 -21.61
N LEU A 118 -16.83 45.89 -20.50
CA LEU A 118 -16.58 45.35 -19.15
C LEU A 118 -17.42 44.08 -18.94
N PHE A 119 -18.70 44.11 -19.29
CA PHE A 119 -19.59 42.94 -19.24
C PHE A 119 -19.00 41.77 -20.02
N THR A 120 -18.58 42.00 -21.28
CA THR A 120 -18.03 40.93 -22.14
C THR A 120 -16.73 40.37 -21.58
N ALA A 121 -15.82 41.21 -21.07
CA ALA A 121 -14.54 40.79 -20.46
C ALA A 121 -14.78 39.98 -19.18
N LEU A 122 -15.73 40.39 -18.34
CA LEU A 122 -16.10 39.65 -17.12
C LEU A 122 -16.73 38.30 -17.42
N VAL A 123 -17.69 38.23 -18.37
CA VAL A 123 -18.31 36.96 -18.76
C VAL A 123 -17.27 35.97 -19.30
N ALA A 124 -16.36 36.44 -20.17
CA ALA A 124 -15.28 35.60 -20.69
C ALA A 124 -14.33 35.12 -19.56
N SER A 125 -13.94 36.01 -18.66
CA SER A 125 -13.07 35.71 -17.52
C SER A 125 -13.74 34.74 -16.53
N LEU A 126 -15.00 34.96 -16.19
CA LEU A 126 -15.76 34.08 -15.29
C LEU A 126 -15.96 32.68 -15.87
N ARG A 127 -16.26 32.57 -17.19
CA ARG A 127 -16.32 31.29 -17.88
C ARG A 127 -14.99 30.53 -17.82
N THR A 128 -13.90 31.24 -18.11
CA THR A 128 -12.56 30.65 -18.07
C THR A 128 -12.17 30.20 -16.67
N PHE A 129 -12.40 31.04 -15.66
CA PHE A 129 -12.19 30.67 -14.25
C PHE A 129 -12.96 29.42 -13.86
N ARG A 130 -14.25 29.37 -14.19
CA ARG A 130 -15.09 28.22 -13.90
C ARG A 130 -14.57 26.95 -14.56
N HIS A 131 -14.18 27.03 -15.84
CA HIS A 131 -13.63 25.86 -16.54
C HIS A 131 -12.35 25.35 -15.90
N ILE A 132 -11.41 26.25 -15.57
CA ILE A 132 -10.15 25.88 -14.89
C ILE A 132 -10.44 25.25 -13.52
N HIS A 133 -11.33 25.87 -12.74
CA HIS A 133 -11.70 25.38 -11.42
C HIS A 133 -12.41 24.01 -11.49
N THR A 134 -13.31 23.83 -12.44
CA THR A 134 -14.00 22.53 -12.66
C THR A 134 -13.01 21.44 -13.07
N LEU A 135 -12.07 21.74 -13.98
CA LEU A 135 -11.03 20.79 -14.38
C LEU A 135 -10.14 20.40 -13.19
N ALA A 136 -9.74 21.36 -12.38
CA ALA A 136 -8.92 21.10 -11.19
C ALA A 136 -9.67 20.21 -10.17
N ILE A 137 -10.97 20.40 -9.98
CA ILE A 137 -11.81 19.53 -9.12
C ILE A 137 -11.86 18.12 -9.72
N HIS A 138 -12.18 17.98 -11.01
CA HIS A 138 -12.26 16.68 -11.66
C HIS A 138 -10.93 15.92 -11.57
N GLN A 139 -9.81 16.60 -11.78
CA GLN A 139 -8.48 16.02 -11.64
C GLN A 139 -8.24 15.52 -10.21
N ARG A 140 -8.53 16.34 -9.19
CA ARG A 140 -8.38 15.94 -7.78
C ARG A 140 -9.25 14.72 -7.43
N VAL A 141 -10.48 14.70 -7.92
CA VAL A 141 -11.39 13.56 -7.70
C VAL A 141 -10.87 12.31 -8.40
N ALA A 142 -10.42 12.43 -9.66
CA ALA A 142 -9.86 11.31 -10.41
C ALA A 142 -8.60 10.75 -9.72
N GLU A 143 -7.67 11.61 -9.27
CA GLU A 143 -6.48 11.20 -8.53
C GLU A 143 -6.82 10.54 -7.19
N ALA A 144 -7.81 11.06 -6.46
CA ALA A 144 -8.27 10.47 -5.20
C ALA A 144 -8.90 9.09 -5.45
N THR A 145 -9.71 8.97 -6.50
CA THR A 145 -10.34 7.70 -6.91
C THR A 145 -9.29 6.68 -7.32
N ALA A 146 -8.32 7.08 -8.14
CA ALA A 146 -7.22 6.21 -8.55
C ALA A 146 -6.41 5.70 -7.33
N ARG A 147 -6.07 6.59 -6.39
CA ARG A 147 -5.39 6.20 -5.13
C ARG A 147 -6.22 5.26 -4.27
N ALA A 148 -7.54 5.43 -4.23
CA ALA A 148 -8.42 4.51 -3.51
C ALA A 148 -8.45 3.13 -4.15
N LEU A 149 -8.53 3.04 -5.47
CA LEU A 149 -8.54 1.78 -6.23
C LEU A 149 -7.22 1.00 -6.09
N GLN A 150 -6.07 1.68 -5.96
CA GLN A 150 -4.77 1.02 -5.74
C GLN A 150 -4.71 0.19 -4.45
N ARG A 151 -5.59 0.45 -3.48
CA ARG A 151 -5.68 -0.38 -2.26
C ARG A 151 -6.30 -1.75 -2.52
N PHE A 152 -7.09 -1.88 -3.58
CA PHE A 152 -7.75 -3.13 -3.96
C PHE A 152 -6.99 -3.88 -5.06
N PHE A 153 -6.17 -3.18 -5.84
CA PHE A 153 -5.34 -3.76 -6.88
C PHE A 153 -3.89 -3.27 -6.68
N PRO A 154 -3.00 -4.09 -6.08
CA PRO A 154 -1.63 -3.70 -5.83
C PRO A 154 -0.89 -3.33 -7.12
N HIS A 155 -0.21 -2.19 -7.14
CA HIS A 155 0.53 -1.70 -8.32
C HIS A 155 1.57 -2.70 -8.83
N GLN A 156 2.16 -3.49 -7.93
CA GLN A 156 3.13 -4.53 -8.27
C GLN A 156 2.56 -5.60 -9.21
N TYR A 157 1.24 -5.82 -9.20
CA TYR A 157 0.59 -6.73 -10.14
C TYR A 157 0.63 -6.20 -11.58
N LEU A 158 0.53 -4.88 -11.77
CA LEU A 158 0.66 -4.26 -13.10
C LEU A 158 2.05 -4.52 -13.67
N GLU A 159 3.10 -4.33 -12.86
CA GLU A 159 4.48 -4.59 -13.25
C GLU A 159 4.69 -6.06 -13.61
N LEU A 160 4.15 -6.98 -12.80
CA LEU A 160 4.26 -8.42 -13.05
C LEU A 160 3.52 -8.85 -14.34
N LEU A 161 2.39 -8.24 -14.65
CA LEU A 161 1.62 -8.46 -15.89
C LEU A 161 2.21 -7.69 -17.09
N GLY A 162 3.23 -6.86 -16.90
CA GLY A 162 3.81 -6.01 -17.94
C GLY A 162 2.87 -4.89 -18.41
N ARG A 163 1.97 -4.42 -17.53
CA ARG A 163 1.04 -3.32 -17.78
C ARG A 163 1.53 -2.05 -17.07
N ARG A 164 1.27 -0.89 -17.67
CA ARG A 164 1.65 0.41 -17.12
C ARG A 164 0.55 1.02 -16.26
N ASP A 165 -0.69 0.74 -16.62
CA ASP A 165 -1.87 1.32 -15.98
C ASP A 165 -2.98 0.27 -15.83
N ILE A 166 -3.84 0.45 -14.81
CA ILE A 166 -4.95 -0.45 -14.54
C ILE A 166 -5.97 -0.50 -15.69
N THR A 167 -6.07 0.57 -16.48
CA THR A 167 -6.95 0.64 -17.65
C THR A 167 -6.51 -0.26 -18.80
N GLU A 168 -5.26 -0.73 -18.79
CA GLU A 168 -4.72 -1.68 -19.76
C GLU A 168 -5.00 -3.15 -19.38
N VAL A 169 -5.40 -3.41 -18.12
CA VAL A 169 -5.64 -4.75 -17.62
C VAL A 169 -6.95 -5.29 -18.19
N ARG A 170 -6.89 -6.51 -18.71
CA ARG A 170 -8.04 -7.21 -19.30
C ARG A 170 -8.26 -8.55 -18.64
N LEU A 171 -9.50 -9.01 -18.66
CA LEU A 171 -9.85 -10.36 -18.22
C LEU A 171 -9.06 -11.39 -19.06
N GLY A 172 -8.38 -12.32 -18.37
CA GLY A 172 -7.54 -13.34 -18.97
C GLY A 172 -6.08 -12.92 -19.19
N ASP A 173 -5.67 -11.70 -18.82
CA ASP A 173 -4.25 -11.35 -18.77
C ASP A 173 -3.53 -12.30 -17.81
N GLN A 174 -2.41 -12.87 -18.25
CA GLN A 174 -1.68 -13.84 -17.44
C GLN A 174 -0.18 -13.82 -17.71
N THR A 175 0.59 -14.18 -16.71
CA THR A 175 2.05 -14.38 -16.81
C THR A 175 2.49 -15.53 -15.94
N GLN A 176 3.46 -16.32 -16.42
CA GLN A 176 4.04 -17.41 -15.66
C GLN A 176 5.41 -17.00 -15.13
N ARG A 177 5.62 -17.18 -13.81
CA ARG A 177 6.89 -16.84 -13.15
C ARG A 177 7.20 -17.80 -12.02
N GLU A 178 8.49 -18.01 -11.74
CA GLU A 178 8.93 -18.64 -10.50
C GLU A 178 8.87 -17.58 -9.39
N MET A 179 8.18 -17.88 -8.30
CA MET A 179 8.06 -17.01 -7.14
C MET A 179 8.07 -17.84 -5.86
N THR A 180 8.41 -17.19 -4.76
CA THR A 180 8.24 -17.76 -3.44
C THR A 180 6.90 -17.31 -2.85
N VAL A 181 6.13 -18.27 -2.39
CA VAL A 181 4.80 -18.09 -1.78
C VAL A 181 4.93 -18.29 -0.29
N LEU A 182 4.38 -17.35 0.48
CA LEU A 182 4.33 -17.39 1.93
C LEU A 182 2.88 -17.31 2.39
N PHE A 183 2.43 -18.34 3.10
CA PHE A 183 1.17 -18.35 3.83
C PHE A 183 1.41 -18.07 5.32
N THR A 184 0.49 -17.34 5.94
CA THR A 184 0.46 -17.18 7.40
C THR A 184 -0.89 -17.54 7.96
N ASP A 185 -0.91 -18.00 9.22
CA ASP A 185 -2.13 -18.30 9.97
C ASP A 185 -1.91 -18.02 11.47
N ILE A 186 -2.96 -17.53 12.17
CA ILE A 186 -2.89 -17.29 13.62
C ILE A 186 -3.26 -18.58 14.37
N ARG A 187 -2.39 -19.01 15.25
CA ARG A 187 -2.64 -20.19 16.08
C ARG A 187 -3.76 -19.97 17.07
N GLY A 188 -4.74 -20.89 17.03
CA GLY A 188 -5.86 -20.86 17.95
C GLY A 188 -6.82 -19.68 17.75
N PHE A 189 -6.82 -19.09 16.56
CA PHE A 189 -7.69 -17.95 16.28
C PHE A 189 -9.18 -18.27 16.44
N THR A 190 -9.63 -19.48 16.07
CA THR A 190 -11.02 -19.91 16.23
C THR A 190 -11.48 -19.77 17.69
N ALA A 191 -10.69 -20.28 18.64
CA ALA A 191 -11.03 -20.17 20.06
C ALA A 191 -10.97 -18.70 20.55
N ARG A 192 -10.02 -17.90 20.03
CA ARG A 192 -9.95 -16.46 20.34
C ARG A 192 -11.15 -15.71 19.79
N SER A 193 -11.56 -15.99 18.55
CA SER A 193 -12.70 -15.33 17.92
C SER A 193 -14.04 -15.63 18.58
N GLU A 194 -14.19 -16.80 19.19
CA GLU A 194 -15.37 -17.16 19.98
C GLU A 194 -15.51 -16.31 21.27
N SER A 195 -14.40 -15.78 21.79
CA SER A 195 -14.37 -14.94 22.98
C SER A 195 -14.50 -13.44 22.69
N LEU A 196 -14.46 -13.02 21.44
CA LEU A 196 -14.51 -11.64 20.98
C LEU A 196 -15.82 -11.33 20.25
N SER A 197 -16.28 -10.10 20.34
CA SER A 197 -17.32 -9.62 19.42
C SER A 197 -16.78 -9.54 17.99
N PRO A 198 -17.63 -9.57 16.95
CA PRO A 198 -17.19 -9.41 15.56
C PRO A 198 -16.36 -8.13 15.32
N ALA A 199 -16.74 -7.02 15.95
CA ALA A 199 -16.02 -5.75 15.83
C ALA A 199 -14.61 -5.82 16.45
N GLU A 200 -14.47 -6.43 17.63
CA GLU A 200 -13.17 -6.65 18.30
C GLU A 200 -12.29 -7.59 17.50
N CYS A 201 -12.89 -8.63 16.89
CA CYS A 201 -12.17 -9.56 16.02
C CYS A 201 -11.58 -8.85 14.79
N PHE A 202 -12.36 -8.01 14.09
CA PHE A 202 -11.86 -7.19 13.00
C PHE A 202 -10.79 -6.19 13.44
N ALA A 203 -10.99 -5.54 14.59
CA ALA A 203 -10.00 -4.60 15.14
C ALA A 203 -8.67 -5.31 15.45
N PHE A 204 -8.73 -6.50 16.07
CA PHE A 204 -7.55 -7.31 16.37
C PHE A 204 -6.76 -7.71 15.12
N ILE A 205 -7.46 -8.24 14.08
CA ILE A 205 -6.83 -8.65 12.81
C ILE A 205 -6.19 -7.44 12.11
N ASN A 206 -6.93 -6.34 12.01
CA ASN A 206 -6.42 -5.12 11.37
C ASN A 206 -5.21 -4.53 12.10
N ASP A 207 -5.21 -4.53 13.43
CA ASP A 207 -4.11 -4.09 14.27
C ASP A 207 -2.85 -4.95 14.05
N LEU A 208 -3.02 -6.28 14.01
CA LEU A 208 -1.92 -7.19 13.70
C LEU A 208 -1.38 -6.98 12.29
N PHE A 209 -2.25 -6.92 11.28
CA PHE A 209 -1.84 -6.75 9.89
C PHE A 209 -1.19 -5.39 9.65
N ALA A 210 -1.60 -4.33 10.36
CA ALA A 210 -0.94 -3.04 10.32
C ALA A 210 0.52 -3.11 10.82
N GLU A 211 0.84 -4.04 11.72
CA GLU A 211 2.20 -4.24 12.21
C GLU A 211 3.06 -5.14 11.29
N ILE A 212 2.49 -6.21 10.72
CA ILE A 212 3.29 -7.22 10.01
C ILE A 212 3.30 -7.05 8.48
N CYS A 213 2.23 -6.54 7.85
CA CYS A 213 2.21 -6.35 6.40
C CYS A 213 3.26 -5.36 5.86
N PRO A 214 3.60 -4.25 6.57
CA PRO A 214 4.72 -3.40 6.16
C PRO A 214 6.07 -4.14 6.10
N ILE A 215 6.28 -5.12 7.00
CA ILE A 215 7.49 -5.93 7.02
C ILE A 215 7.59 -6.79 5.75
N ILE A 216 6.50 -7.43 5.35
CA ILE A 216 6.43 -8.20 4.10
C ILE A 216 6.81 -7.32 2.90
N ARG A 217 6.22 -6.11 2.81
CA ARG A 217 6.50 -5.16 1.71
C ARG A 217 7.95 -4.66 1.73
N LEU A 218 8.52 -4.43 2.90
CA LEU A 218 9.92 -3.98 3.05
C LEU A 218 10.91 -5.01 2.49
N HIS A 219 10.57 -6.30 2.55
CA HIS A 219 11.36 -7.38 1.97
C HIS A 219 10.96 -7.71 0.51
N GLY A 220 10.23 -6.82 -0.17
CA GLY A 220 9.83 -7.01 -1.57
C GLY A 220 8.66 -7.97 -1.77
N GLY A 221 7.95 -8.35 -0.70
CA GLY A 221 6.75 -9.18 -0.77
C GLY A 221 5.50 -8.38 -1.15
N ILE A 222 4.61 -9.00 -1.87
CA ILE A 222 3.32 -8.49 -2.31
C ILE A 222 2.23 -9.26 -1.56
N ILE A 223 1.37 -8.59 -0.82
CA ILE A 223 0.19 -9.23 -0.23
C ILE A 223 -0.82 -9.48 -1.34
N ASP A 224 -1.07 -10.73 -1.65
CA ASP A 224 -2.04 -11.13 -2.67
C ASP A 224 -3.47 -11.01 -2.13
N LYS A 225 -3.74 -11.68 -1.03
CA LYS A 225 -5.04 -11.63 -0.37
C LYS A 225 -4.98 -11.95 1.11
N PHE A 226 -5.95 -11.45 1.83
CA PHE A 226 -6.21 -11.83 3.21
C PHE A 226 -7.17 -13.03 3.26
N LEU A 227 -6.88 -14.00 4.11
CA LEU A 227 -7.57 -15.29 4.21
C LEU A 227 -8.08 -15.46 5.66
N GLY A 228 -9.06 -14.67 6.03
CA GLY A 228 -9.53 -14.64 7.42
C GLY A 228 -8.49 -14.04 8.35
N ASP A 229 -7.90 -14.86 9.19
CA ASP A 229 -6.88 -14.52 10.19
C ASP A 229 -5.43 -14.66 9.67
N GLY A 230 -5.27 -15.02 8.40
CA GLY A 230 -3.97 -15.09 7.74
C GLY A 230 -3.94 -14.31 6.43
N PHE A 231 -2.82 -14.41 5.72
CA PHE A 231 -2.69 -13.87 4.37
C PHE A 231 -1.74 -14.69 3.50
N LEU A 232 -1.89 -14.51 2.21
CA LEU A 232 -1.00 -14.99 1.17
C LEU A 232 -0.11 -13.83 0.70
N ALA A 233 1.20 -14.05 0.71
CA ALA A 233 2.17 -13.12 0.15
C ALA A 233 3.02 -13.80 -0.93
N LEU A 234 3.38 -13.02 -1.95
CA LEU A 234 4.18 -13.43 -3.10
C LEU A 234 5.51 -12.66 -3.10
N PHE A 235 6.59 -13.37 -3.34
CA PHE A 235 7.92 -12.79 -3.46
C PHE A 235 8.47 -13.10 -4.85
N PRO A 236 8.49 -12.12 -5.76
CA PRO A 236 8.99 -12.29 -7.13
C PRO A 236 10.52 -12.29 -7.20
N GLY A 237 11.20 -11.91 -6.13
CA GLY A 237 12.65 -11.89 -5.98
C GLY A 237 13.21 -13.21 -5.41
N PRO A 238 14.46 -13.15 -4.86
CA PRO A 238 15.11 -14.30 -4.25
C PRO A 238 14.28 -14.93 -3.12
N ALA A 239 14.35 -16.24 -2.96
CA ALA A 239 13.65 -16.97 -1.88
C ALA A 239 14.07 -16.50 -0.49
N ASP A 240 15.31 -16.02 -0.34
CA ASP A 240 15.86 -15.43 0.88
C ASP A 240 14.99 -14.29 1.40
N ALA A 241 14.45 -13.47 0.52
CA ALA A 241 13.59 -12.35 0.90
C ALA A 241 12.34 -12.80 1.66
N ALA A 242 11.72 -13.91 1.26
CA ALA A 242 10.57 -14.48 1.96
C ALA A 242 10.95 -15.03 3.34
N VAL A 243 12.12 -15.66 3.45
CA VAL A 243 12.63 -16.21 4.70
C VAL A 243 12.99 -15.07 5.67
N ASP A 244 13.67 -14.03 5.20
CA ASP A 244 14.00 -12.86 6.01
C ASP A 244 12.76 -12.11 6.48
N ALA A 245 11.76 -11.97 5.60
CA ALA A 245 10.46 -11.42 5.97
C ALA A 245 9.79 -12.25 7.08
N ALA A 246 9.77 -13.57 6.97
CA ALA A 246 9.20 -14.45 7.97
C ALA A 246 9.89 -14.31 9.33
N LEU A 247 11.24 -14.26 9.36
CA LEU A 247 12.01 -14.02 10.58
C LEU A 247 11.69 -12.65 11.19
N ALA A 248 11.64 -11.60 10.38
CA ALA A 248 11.33 -10.26 10.85
C ALA A 248 9.91 -10.16 11.42
N VAL A 249 8.94 -10.83 10.79
CA VAL A 249 7.56 -10.92 11.30
C VAL A 249 7.52 -11.66 12.64
N GLN A 250 8.21 -12.80 12.79
CA GLN A 250 8.25 -13.55 14.06
C GLN A 250 8.88 -12.72 15.19
N ARG A 251 9.93 -11.95 14.88
CA ARG A 251 10.53 -11.01 15.85
C ARG A 251 9.54 -9.90 16.25
N ARG A 252 8.79 -9.37 15.28
CA ARG A 252 7.76 -8.34 15.56
C ARG A 252 6.66 -8.88 16.45
N VAL A 253 6.16 -10.09 16.16
CA VAL A 253 5.15 -10.76 16.97
C VAL A 253 5.67 -11.00 18.40
N HIS A 254 6.91 -11.43 18.57
CA HIS A 254 7.51 -11.58 19.89
C HIS A 254 7.56 -10.25 20.66
N THR A 255 8.03 -9.17 20.03
CA THR A 255 8.06 -7.84 20.65
C THR A 255 6.65 -7.35 21.03
N ARG A 256 5.66 -7.60 20.16
CA ARG A 256 4.26 -7.28 20.42
C ARG A 256 3.72 -8.03 21.65
N ASN A 257 4.01 -9.32 21.74
CA ASN A 257 3.57 -10.15 22.86
C ASN A 257 4.15 -9.65 24.20
N LEU A 258 5.43 -9.30 24.23
CA LEU A 258 6.06 -8.70 25.42
C LEU A 258 5.41 -7.37 25.80
N ALA A 259 5.12 -6.50 24.83
CA ALA A 259 4.54 -5.19 25.09
C ALA A 259 3.06 -5.26 25.55
N ARG A 260 2.30 -6.25 25.05
CA ARG A 260 0.85 -6.38 25.32
C ARG A 260 0.50 -7.49 26.29
N GLN A 261 1.49 -8.23 26.79
CA GLN A 261 1.30 -9.41 27.64
C GLN A 261 0.35 -10.44 26.97
N ASP A 262 0.52 -10.64 25.65
CA ASP A 262 -0.27 -11.57 24.82
C ASP A 262 0.58 -12.81 24.47
N ASP A 263 -0.05 -13.92 24.10
CA ASP A 263 0.58 -15.16 23.61
C ASP A 263 0.17 -15.42 22.15
N LEU A 264 0.29 -14.40 21.30
CA LEU A 264 0.00 -14.54 19.89
C LEU A 264 1.07 -15.37 19.22
N ARG A 265 0.65 -16.39 18.46
CA ARG A 265 1.54 -17.27 17.69
C ARG A 265 1.11 -17.31 16.25
N LEU A 266 2.07 -17.16 15.32
CA LEU A 266 1.85 -17.28 13.88
C LEU A 266 2.53 -18.54 13.35
N GLY A 267 1.82 -19.31 12.53
CA GLY A 267 2.37 -20.33 11.63
C GLY A 267 2.69 -19.70 10.27
N MET A 268 3.83 -20.05 9.69
CA MET A 268 4.21 -19.62 8.35
C MET A 268 4.72 -20.78 7.51
N GLY A 269 4.16 -20.92 6.30
CA GLY A 269 4.58 -21.92 5.31
C GLY A 269 5.14 -21.26 4.09
N ILE A 270 6.34 -21.66 3.65
CA ILE A 270 7.05 -21.08 2.52
C ILE A 270 7.34 -22.15 1.47
N HIS A 271 6.92 -21.90 0.23
CA HIS A 271 7.21 -22.75 -0.91
C HIS A 271 7.57 -21.93 -2.15
N THR A 272 8.59 -22.38 -2.89
CA THR A 272 9.05 -21.73 -4.13
C THR A 272 8.76 -22.62 -5.32
N GLY A 273 8.21 -22.04 -6.38
CA GLY A 273 7.92 -22.76 -7.62
C GLY A 273 7.28 -21.90 -8.68
N MET A 274 7.01 -22.51 -9.83
CA MET A 274 6.31 -21.86 -10.93
C MET A 274 4.85 -21.63 -10.58
N LEU A 275 4.37 -20.41 -10.81
CA LEU A 275 2.96 -20.07 -10.67
C LEU A 275 2.46 -19.23 -11.84
N MET A 276 1.16 -19.26 -12.06
CA MET A 276 0.46 -18.40 -13.00
C MET A 276 -0.19 -17.27 -12.23
N LEU A 277 0.22 -16.03 -12.53
CA LEU A 277 -0.39 -14.81 -12.05
C LEU A 277 -1.25 -14.25 -13.16
N GLY A 278 -2.47 -13.86 -12.87
CA GLY A 278 -3.36 -13.34 -13.90
C GLY A 278 -4.65 -12.75 -13.35
N THR A 279 -5.53 -12.41 -14.25
CA THR A 279 -6.86 -11.87 -13.96
C THR A 279 -7.93 -12.93 -14.24
N VAL A 280 -8.77 -13.16 -13.25
CA VAL A 280 -9.90 -14.12 -13.30
C VAL A 280 -11.17 -13.39 -12.90
N GLY A 281 -12.29 -13.79 -13.47
CA GLY A 281 -13.59 -13.21 -13.12
C GLY A 281 -14.55 -13.18 -14.31
N ASP A 282 -15.42 -12.19 -14.29
CA ASP A 282 -16.39 -11.93 -15.35
C ASP A 282 -16.37 -10.44 -15.77
N VAL A 283 -17.37 -10.02 -16.54
CA VAL A 283 -17.48 -8.64 -17.05
C VAL A 283 -17.72 -7.62 -15.93
N GLU A 284 -18.34 -8.04 -14.82
CA GLU A 284 -18.69 -7.15 -13.72
C GLU A 284 -17.62 -7.15 -12.62
N ARG A 285 -16.88 -8.27 -12.44
CA ARG A 285 -15.86 -8.42 -11.41
C ARG A 285 -14.63 -9.13 -11.94
N VAL A 286 -13.51 -8.43 -11.90
CA VAL A 286 -12.18 -8.95 -12.22
C VAL A 286 -11.33 -8.94 -10.96
N GLU A 287 -10.68 -10.06 -10.67
CA GLU A 287 -9.76 -10.20 -9.55
C GLU A 287 -8.38 -10.61 -10.07
N ALA A 288 -7.34 -9.91 -9.60
CA ALA A 288 -5.97 -10.36 -9.81
C ALA A 288 -5.68 -11.48 -8.81
N THR A 289 -5.19 -12.60 -9.30
CA THR A 289 -4.96 -13.77 -8.46
C THR A 289 -3.85 -14.66 -9.01
N VAL A 290 -3.39 -15.57 -8.17
CA VAL A 290 -2.44 -16.61 -8.54
C VAL A 290 -3.12 -17.97 -8.53
N VAL A 291 -2.86 -18.74 -9.57
CA VAL A 291 -3.37 -20.12 -9.72
C VAL A 291 -2.19 -21.05 -9.96
N SER A 292 -1.95 -21.99 -9.05
CA SER A 292 -0.89 -22.99 -9.23
C SER A 292 -0.95 -24.07 -8.14
N SER A 293 -0.41 -25.24 -8.44
CA SER A 293 -0.07 -26.26 -7.43
C SER A 293 0.95 -25.72 -6.40
N THR A 294 1.83 -24.80 -6.79
CA THR A 294 2.78 -24.09 -5.90
C THR A 294 2.06 -23.37 -4.76
N VAL A 295 0.97 -22.64 -5.06
CA VAL A 295 0.16 -21.94 -4.04
C VAL A 295 -0.47 -22.93 -3.08
N ASN A 296 -1.08 -23.98 -3.61
CA ASN A 296 -1.70 -25.04 -2.80
C ASN A 296 -0.67 -25.75 -1.89
N LEU A 297 0.55 -25.96 -2.40
CA LEU A 297 1.61 -26.60 -1.62
C LEU A 297 2.11 -25.68 -0.49
N ALA A 298 2.26 -24.37 -0.73
CA ALA A 298 2.63 -23.42 0.31
C ALA A 298 1.60 -23.37 1.45
N SER A 299 0.30 -23.37 1.13
CA SER A 299 -0.78 -23.45 2.13
C SER A 299 -0.69 -24.72 2.97
N ARG A 300 -0.38 -25.84 2.33
CA ARG A 300 -0.24 -27.12 3.03
C ARG A 300 1.01 -27.17 3.91
N VAL A 301 2.13 -26.55 3.47
CA VAL A 301 3.34 -26.39 4.29
C VAL A 301 3.02 -25.53 5.53
N GLU A 302 2.21 -24.48 5.36
CA GLU A 302 1.71 -23.71 6.50
C GLU A 302 0.94 -24.60 7.49
N SER A 303 -0.05 -25.36 7.02
CA SER A 303 -0.87 -26.21 7.87
C SER A 303 -0.04 -27.24 8.66
N LEU A 304 1.08 -27.74 8.11
CA LEU A 304 2.01 -28.61 8.80
C LEU A 304 2.72 -27.93 9.97
N THR A 305 2.82 -26.60 9.98
CA THR A 305 3.39 -25.85 11.10
C THR A 305 2.63 -26.13 12.40
N LYS A 306 1.31 -26.34 12.33
CA LYS A 306 0.48 -26.73 13.47
C LYS A 306 0.80 -28.15 13.96
N LYS A 307 1.00 -29.08 13.03
CA LYS A 307 1.31 -30.48 13.37
C LYS A 307 2.65 -30.62 14.07
N PHE A 308 3.67 -29.90 13.60
CA PHE A 308 5.04 -29.99 14.12
C PHE A 308 5.35 -28.93 15.20
N GLY A 309 4.44 -28.04 15.51
CA GLY A 309 4.66 -26.95 16.47
C GLY A 309 5.68 -25.91 16.00
N ALA A 310 6.04 -25.93 14.72
CA ALA A 310 7.03 -25.05 14.15
C ALA A 310 6.44 -23.66 13.84
N LYS A 311 7.21 -22.60 13.99
CA LYS A 311 6.80 -21.24 13.62
C LYS A 311 6.87 -20.99 12.12
N VAL A 312 7.95 -21.49 11.48
CA VAL A 312 8.18 -21.34 10.04
C VAL A 312 8.64 -22.66 9.47
N LEU A 313 7.95 -23.14 8.43
CA LEU A 313 8.34 -24.31 7.65
C LEU A 313 8.62 -23.92 6.20
N LEU A 314 9.67 -24.51 5.63
CA LEU A 314 10.06 -24.37 4.24
C LEU A 314 9.96 -25.70 3.53
N SER A 315 9.55 -25.68 2.26
CA SER A 315 9.73 -26.86 1.40
C SER A 315 11.19 -27.01 0.95
N GLU A 316 11.59 -28.22 0.57
CA GLU A 316 12.89 -28.48 -0.03
C GLU A 316 13.17 -27.59 -1.24
N GLN A 317 12.17 -27.35 -2.10
CA GLN A 317 12.29 -26.45 -3.26
C GLN A 317 12.67 -25.03 -2.86
N THR A 318 12.15 -24.53 -1.75
CA THR A 318 12.56 -23.20 -1.22
C THR A 318 14.00 -23.26 -0.76
N VAL A 319 14.39 -24.27 0.03
CA VAL A 319 15.75 -24.41 0.54
C VAL A 319 16.78 -24.48 -0.59
N LEU A 320 16.48 -25.19 -1.68
CA LEU A 320 17.31 -25.29 -2.87
C LEU A 320 17.45 -23.95 -3.65
N ARG A 321 16.60 -22.96 -3.38
CA ARG A 321 16.62 -21.62 -4.00
C ARG A 321 17.25 -20.56 -3.09
N LEU A 322 17.64 -20.90 -1.88
CA LEU A 322 18.33 -19.95 -0.99
C LEU A 322 19.76 -19.74 -1.46
N PHE A 323 20.21 -18.48 -1.45
CA PHE A 323 21.59 -18.14 -1.72
C PHE A 323 22.50 -18.55 -0.55
N ASP A 324 22.01 -18.40 0.67
CA ASP A 324 22.75 -18.71 1.89
C ASP A 324 21.95 -19.66 2.80
N ALA A 325 21.76 -20.87 2.33
CA ALA A 325 21.15 -21.92 3.16
C ALA A 325 22.06 -22.32 4.34
N GLY A 326 23.40 -22.22 4.18
CA GLY A 326 24.38 -22.60 5.20
C GLY A 326 24.45 -21.61 6.38
N GLY A 327 24.12 -20.34 6.16
CA GLY A 327 24.05 -19.32 7.21
C GLY A 327 22.77 -19.34 8.04
N ARG A 328 21.83 -20.26 7.73
CA ARG A 328 20.53 -20.38 8.41
C ARG A 328 20.45 -21.69 9.18
N ASN A 329 19.82 -21.64 10.35
CA ASN A 329 19.57 -22.85 11.15
C ASN A 329 18.35 -23.60 10.62
N LEU A 330 18.57 -24.38 9.58
CA LEU A 330 17.53 -25.21 8.95
C LEU A 330 17.61 -26.64 9.50
N ARG A 331 16.50 -27.15 10.02
CA ARG A 331 16.38 -28.51 10.54
C ARG A 331 15.41 -29.32 9.67
N SER A 332 15.86 -30.42 9.08
CA SER A 332 14.97 -31.32 8.32
C SER A 332 13.94 -31.97 9.27
N ILE A 333 12.67 -31.79 8.95
CA ILE A 333 11.56 -32.49 9.63
C ILE A 333 11.30 -33.86 8.99
N GLY A 334 11.96 -34.17 7.86
CA GLY A 334 11.80 -35.41 7.11
C GLY A 334 10.82 -35.25 5.94
N GLN A 335 10.54 -36.39 5.31
CA GLN A 335 9.54 -36.49 4.25
C GLN A 335 8.16 -36.67 4.86
N THR A 336 7.18 -35.92 4.35
CA THR A 336 5.80 -36.01 4.80
C THR A 336 4.84 -35.96 3.61
N ARG A 337 3.81 -36.78 3.68
CA ARG A 337 2.71 -36.69 2.72
C ARG A 337 1.89 -35.44 3.01
N VAL A 338 1.73 -34.63 2.01
CA VAL A 338 0.92 -33.42 2.09
C VAL A 338 -0.54 -33.80 1.75
N PRO A 339 -1.54 -33.47 2.56
CA PRO A 339 -2.92 -33.79 2.28
C PRO A 339 -3.33 -33.40 0.86
N GLY A 340 -3.86 -34.40 0.07
CA GLY A 340 -4.27 -34.17 -1.32
C GLY A 340 -3.12 -34.05 -2.34
N SER A 341 -1.90 -34.50 -2.01
CA SER A 341 -0.79 -34.73 -2.94
C SER A 341 -0.42 -36.19 -2.93
N GLU A 342 -0.09 -36.74 -4.11
CA GLU A 342 0.42 -38.11 -4.21
C GLU A 342 1.92 -38.21 -3.90
N THR A 343 2.62 -37.09 -3.91
CA THR A 343 4.08 -37.02 -3.69
C THR A 343 4.39 -36.59 -2.27
N ASP A 344 5.32 -37.30 -1.64
CA ASP A 344 5.92 -36.88 -0.39
C ASP A 344 6.89 -35.71 -0.65
N ILE A 345 6.85 -34.72 0.22
CA ILE A 345 7.78 -33.58 0.17
C ILE A 345 8.65 -33.57 1.42
N ARG A 346 9.90 -33.18 1.24
CA ARG A 346 10.78 -32.91 2.38
C ARG A 346 10.56 -31.47 2.84
N ILE A 347 10.39 -31.31 4.13
CA ILE A 347 10.18 -30.01 4.78
C ILE A 347 11.26 -29.72 5.79
N TYR A 348 11.55 -28.44 5.97
CA TYR A 348 12.56 -27.94 6.89
C TYR A 348 11.95 -26.90 7.83
N GLU A 349 12.30 -26.97 9.08
CA GLU A 349 11.99 -25.96 10.08
C GLU A 349 13.08 -24.90 10.09
N LEU A 350 12.68 -23.64 10.09
CA LEU A 350 13.58 -22.50 10.28
C LEU A 350 13.69 -22.21 11.79
N VAL A 351 14.70 -22.80 12.41
CA VAL A 351 14.90 -22.76 13.87
C VAL A 351 15.27 -21.34 14.35
N ASP A 352 15.80 -20.49 13.46
CA ASP A 352 16.05 -19.07 13.76
C ASP A 352 14.79 -18.26 14.13
N ALA A 353 13.62 -18.77 13.83
CA ALA A 353 12.34 -18.18 14.23
C ALA A 353 12.00 -18.42 15.70
N ASP A 354 12.68 -19.36 16.39
CA ASP A 354 12.45 -19.67 17.78
C ASP A 354 13.11 -18.67 18.74
N LEU A 355 12.70 -18.71 20.00
CA LEU A 355 13.38 -18.01 21.07
C LEU A 355 14.79 -18.61 21.27
N GLU A 356 15.71 -17.80 21.71
CA GLU A 356 17.13 -18.18 21.84
C GLU A 356 17.34 -19.48 22.62
N THR A 357 16.67 -19.65 23.74
CA THR A 357 16.77 -20.86 24.59
C THR A 357 16.28 -22.12 23.86
N ILE A 358 15.21 -22.04 23.11
CA ILE A 358 14.64 -23.15 22.34
C ILE A 358 15.53 -23.43 21.12
N ARG A 359 15.96 -22.39 20.40
CA ARG A 359 16.85 -22.47 19.27
C ARG A 359 18.15 -23.19 19.62
N ASP A 360 18.82 -22.77 20.70
CA ASP A 360 20.10 -23.34 21.13
C ASP A 360 19.95 -24.80 21.55
N SER A 361 18.83 -25.15 22.21
CA SER A 361 18.51 -26.53 22.58
C SER A 361 18.26 -27.41 21.33
N LYS A 362 17.51 -26.91 20.35
CA LYS A 362 17.28 -27.59 19.07
C LYS A 362 18.56 -27.77 18.25
N GLN A 363 19.44 -26.78 18.25
CA GLN A 363 20.74 -26.87 17.60
C GLN A 363 21.65 -27.93 18.26
N ALA A 364 21.72 -27.94 19.57
CA ALA A 364 22.54 -28.89 20.32
C ALA A 364 22.07 -30.37 20.15
N THR A 365 20.82 -30.58 19.76
CA THR A 365 20.21 -31.93 19.55
C THR A 365 19.94 -32.23 18.08
N ALA A 366 20.39 -31.37 17.14
CA ALA A 366 20.06 -31.46 15.72
C ALA A 366 20.44 -32.80 15.09
N ALA A 367 21.62 -33.35 15.42
CA ALA A 367 22.09 -34.62 14.90
C ALA A 367 21.27 -35.81 15.40
N ASP A 368 20.94 -35.86 16.71
CA ASP A 368 20.11 -36.92 17.29
C ASP A 368 18.68 -36.86 16.74
N PHE A 369 18.13 -35.65 16.57
CA PHE A 369 16.83 -35.44 15.96
C PHE A 369 16.79 -35.94 14.50
N ALA A 370 17.74 -35.51 13.67
CA ALA A 370 17.81 -35.90 12.26
C ALA A 370 17.89 -37.42 12.13
N ARG A 371 18.77 -38.05 12.90
CA ARG A 371 18.94 -39.50 12.88
C ARG A 371 17.69 -40.21 13.42
N GLY A 372 17.05 -39.70 14.45
CA GLY A 372 15.79 -40.22 14.99
C GLY A 372 14.66 -40.21 13.96
N VAL A 373 14.54 -39.11 13.19
CA VAL A 373 13.56 -39.00 12.10
C VAL A 373 13.84 -39.99 10.98
N GLU A 374 15.09 -40.12 10.55
CA GLU A 374 15.49 -41.15 9.55
C GLU A 374 15.14 -42.57 9.97
N LEU A 375 15.43 -42.93 11.23
CA LEU A 375 15.11 -44.23 11.80
C LEU A 375 13.59 -44.47 11.86
N CYS A 376 12.81 -43.47 12.24
CA CYS A 376 11.36 -43.55 12.17
C CYS A 376 10.86 -43.84 10.76
N GLN A 377 11.40 -43.15 9.77
CA GLN A 377 11.04 -43.33 8.36
C GLN A 377 11.47 -44.68 7.81
N ALA A 378 12.56 -45.24 8.31
CA ALA A 378 13.05 -46.58 7.97
C ALA A 378 12.34 -47.72 8.75
N GLY A 379 11.45 -47.39 9.70
CA GLY A 379 10.76 -48.40 10.53
C GLY A 379 11.61 -48.94 11.70
N ALA A 380 12.79 -48.38 11.96
CA ALA A 380 13.68 -48.77 13.08
C ALA A 380 13.25 -48.05 14.38
N PHE A 381 12.01 -48.27 14.79
CA PHE A 381 11.33 -47.52 15.83
C PHE A 381 11.99 -47.60 17.22
N ALA A 382 12.55 -48.74 17.59
CA ALA A 382 13.19 -48.91 18.89
C ALA A 382 14.44 -48.03 19.03
N GLU A 383 15.26 -47.97 17.99
CA GLU A 383 16.46 -47.11 17.95
C GLU A 383 16.06 -45.61 17.90
N ALA A 384 15.02 -45.30 17.12
CA ALA A 384 14.48 -43.96 17.02
C ALA A 384 14.03 -43.42 18.40
N CYS A 385 13.32 -44.26 19.20
CA CYS A 385 12.88 -43.91 20.55
C CYS A 385 14.05 -43.44 21.45
N VAL A 386 15.19 -44.12 21.40
CA VAL A 386 16.35 -43.80 22.25
C VAL A 386 16.90 -42.41 21.91
N LEU A 387 17.05 -42.10 20.63
CA LEU A 387 17.58 -40.79 20.20
C LEU A 387 16.59 -39.66 20.45
N LEU A 388 15.32 -39.90 20.07
CA LEU A 388 14.29 -38.89 20.23
C LEU A 388 13.97 -38.59 21.70
N GLN A 389 14.10 -39.59 22.60
CA GLN A 389 13.98 -39.36 24.06
C GLN A 389 15.05 -38.41 24.55
N ARG A 390 16.31 -38.56 24.12
CA ARG A 390 17.38 -37.60 24.47
C ARG A 390 17.09 -36.18 24.01
N VAL A 391 16.51 -36.04 22.81
CA VAL A 391 16.10 -34.73 22.27
C VAL A 391 15.03 -34.09 23.17
N VAL A 392 13.98 -34.86 23.49
CA VAL A 392 12.87 -34.40 24.33
C VAL A 392 13.32 -34.10 25.76
N ASP A 393 14.21 -34.92 26.34
CA ASP A 393 14.77 -34.67 27.69
C ASP A 393 15.52 -33.33 27.73
N ARG A 394 16.17 -32.94 26.64
CA ARG A 394 16.91 -31.66 26.57
C ARG A 394 16.06 -30.47 26.15
N CYS A 395 15.04 -30.70 25.33
CA CYS A 395 14.11 -29.68 24.86
C CYS A 395 12.66 -30.21 24.92
N PRO A 396 12.01 -30.18 26.07
CA PRO A 396 10.63 -30.66 26.21
C PRO A 396 9.62 -29.89 25.34
N ASP A 397 9.94 -28.65 25.00
CA ASP A 397 9.11 -27.79 24.16
C ASP A 397 9.26 -28.07 22.65
N ASP A 398 10.16 -29.00 22.26
CA ASP A 398 10.31 -29.43 20.88
C ASP A 398 9.15 -30.32 20.45
N THR A 399 8.08 -29.72 20.00
CA THR A 399 6.84 -30.41 19.59
C THR A 399 7.11 -31.43 18.47
N ALA A 400 8.03 -31.12 17.54
CA ALA A 400 8.36 -32.06 16.46
C ALA A 400 9.05 -33.31 17.01
N ALA A 401 9.97 -33.17 17.97
CA ALA A 401 10.63 -34.29 18.61
C ALA A 401 9.62 -35.12 19.42
N CYS A 402 8.76 -34.48 20.20
CA CYS A 402 7.69 -35.14 20.94
C CYS A 402 6.75 -35.91 20.01
N LEU A 403 6.39 -35.37 18.85
CA LEU A 403 5.56 -36.05 17.87
C LEU A 403 6.25 -37.29 17.32
N TYR A 404 7.52 -37.20 16.91
CA TYR A 404 8.27 -38.34 16.39
C TYR A 404 8.54 -39.42 17.43
N LEU A 405 8.82 -39.02 18.68
CA LEU A 405 8.95 -39.95 19.78
C LEU A 405 7.67 -40.79 20.02
N ARG A 406 6.52 -40.11 19.97
CA ARG A 406 5.23 -40.78 20.08
C ARG A 406 4.99 -41.75 18.93
N LEU A 407 5.24 -41.33 17.68
CA LEU A 407 5.11 -42.19 16.50
C LEU A 407 6.04 -43.43 16.56
N ALA A 408 7.26 -43.25 17.03
CA ALA A 408 8.20 -44.32 17.23
C ALA A 408 7.72 -45.32 18.30
N ALA A 409 7.24 -44.82 19.43
CA ALA A 409 6.69 -45.65 20.50
C ALA A 409 5.46 -46.45 20.05
N GLU A 410 4.55 -45.85 19.28
CA GLU A 410 3.41 -46.53 18.66
C GLU A 410 3.87 -47.60 17.69
N GLY A 411 4.91 -47.36 16.88
CA GLY A 411 5.52 -48.32 15.97
C GLY A 411 6.12 -49.54 16.68
N VAL A 412 6.82 -49.31 17.79
CA VAL A 412 7.33 -50.40 18.66
C VAL A 412 6.18 -51.28 19.17
N LEU A 413 5.13 -50.65 19.71
CA LEU A 413 3.97 -51.35 20.25
C LEU A 413 3.21 -52.16 19.17
N ALA A 414 3.11 -51.58 17.96
CA ALA A 414 2.51 -52.31 16.83
C ALA A 414 3.35 -53.53 16.42
N GLY A 415 4.68 -53.38 16.37
CA GLY A 415 5.60 -54.46 16.08
C GLY A 415 5.58 -55.59 17.14
N LEU A 416 5.39 -55.24 18.40
CA LEU A 416 5.21 -56.24 19.48
C LEU A 416 3.89 -56.97 19.37
N ARG A 417 2.79 -56.31 19.05
CA ARG A 417 1.46 -56.92 18.84
C ARG A 417 1.42 -57.84 17.62
N ALA A 418 2.21 -57.55 16.60
CA ALA A 418 2.29 -58.39 15.40
C ALA A 418 3.15 -59.67 15.60
N ARG A 419 3.91 -59.76 16.69
CA ARG A 419 4.79 -60.90 17.03
C ARG A 419 4.23 -61.82 18.14
N GLY A 420 3.19 -61.38 18.85
CA GLY A 420 2.45 -62.18 19.86
C GLY A 420 1.12 -62.63 19.31
#